data_c174aff92ac7ead60475bffc6de53081
#
_entry.id   c174aff92ac7ead60475bffc6de53081
#
_cell.length_a   1.000
_cell.length_b   1.000
_cell.length_c   1.000
_cell.angle_alpha   90.00
_cell.angle_beta   90.00
_cell.angle_gamma   90.00
#
_symmetry.space_group_name_H-M   'P 1'
#
loop_
_entity.id
_entity.type
_entity.pdbx_description
1 polymer ?
#
loop_
_entity_poly.entity_id
_entity_poly.type
_entity_poly.pdbx_seq_one_letter_code
_entity_poly.pdbx_strand_id
1 'polypeptide(L)'
;AAAMLERWTATKREVRRLHERLFYRPLLAAVASLPDGSTQLTSEAARARLEAGGWRDPKGALDQIAALTNGVTRRAQIQRVLLPVLLQWLSEGPDPDMGLLAFRRLSEALGESPWYLRMLRDSELAAQRLMAVLSSSRLVATLLERIPEAAHWLADESRLEALDAQTLADEARAIV
;
A
#
# COMPACT_ATOMS: atom_id res chain seq x y z
N ALA A 1 -1.28 -30.99 10.86
CA ALA A 1 -1.38 -29.93 9.84
C ALA A 1 -1.81 -28.59 10.45
N ALA A 2 -2.92 -28.51 11.21
CA ALA A 2 -3.42 -27.24 11.78
C ALA A 2 -2.39 -26.52 12.67
N ALA A 3 -1.80 -27.20 13.66
CA ALA A 3 -0.81 -26.63 14.56
C ALA A 3 0.45 -26.13 13.84
N MET A 4 0.83 -26.75 12.72
CA MET A 4 1.94 -26.29 11.89
C MET A 4 1.60 -25.00 11.15
N LEU A 5 0.38 -24.87 10.61
CA LEU A 5 -0.12 -23.67 9.97
C LEU A 5 -0.23 -22.49 10.97
N GLU A 6 -0.70 -22.76 12.19
CA GLU A 6 -0.77 -21.74 13.23
C GLU A 6 0.62 -21.22 13.61
N ARG A 7 1.60 -22.13 13.82
CA ARG A 7 2.98 -21.74 14.09
C ARG A 7 3.60 -20.97 12.95
N TRP A 8 3.39 -21.40 11.71
CA TRP A 8 3.85 -20.69 10.52
C TRP A 8 3.28 -19.28 10.45
N THR A 9 1.97 -19.14 10.65
CA THR A 9 1.29 -17.84 10.63
C THR A 9 1.78 -16.93 11.75
N ALA A 10 1.99 -17.46 12.95
CA ALA A 10 2.54 -16.70 14.08
C ALA A 10 3.97 -16.24 13.81
N THR A 11 4.83 -17.12 13.29
CA THR A 11 6.22 -16.78 12.91
C THR A 11 6.25 -15.72 11.80
N LYS A 12 5.41 -15.87 10.77
CA LYS A 12 5.29 -14.89 9.69
C LYS A 12 4.89 -13.50 10.21
N ARG A 13 3.93 -13.43 11.14
CA ARG A 13 3.52 -12.16 11.79
C ARG A 13 4.66 -11.53 12.59
N GLU A 14 5.40 -12.32 13.34
CA GLU A 14 6.52 -11.83 14.16
C GLU A 14 7.67 -11.31 13.27
N VAL A 15 8.04 -12.04 12.23
CA VAL A 15 9.05 -11.60 11.25
C VAL A 15 8.62 -10.30 10.60
N ARG A 16 7.34 -10.19 10.19
CA ARG A 16 6.79 -8.96 9.61
C ARG A 16 6.89 -7.79 10.59
N ARG A 17 6.50 -7.98 11.84
CA ARG A 17 6.58 -6.97 12.89
C ARG A 17 8.02 -6.50 13.15
N LEU A 18 8.97 -7.41 13.14
CA LEU A 18 10.39 -7.09 13.30
C LEU A 18 10.92 -6.31 12.08
N HIS A 19 10.58 -6.73 10.88
CA HIS A 19 10.97 -6.06 9.64
C HIS A 19 10.40 -4.65 9.57
N GLU A 20 9.10 -4.47 9.86
CA GLU A 20 8.46 -3.16 9.96
C GLU A 20 9.20 -2.24 10.94
N ARG A 21 9.49 -2.74 12.15
CA ARG A 21 10.16 -1.96 13.19
C ARG A 21 11.59 -1.59 12.85
N LEU A 22 12.33 -2.48 12.21
CA LEU A 22 13.75 -2.30 11.93
C LEU A 22 14.01 -1.53 10.62
N PHE A 23 13.15 -1.70 9.63
CA PHE A 23 13.35 -1.10 8.30
C PHE A 23 12.49 0.12 8.06
N TYR A 24 11.17 0.00 8.21
CA TYR A 24 10.26 1.05 7.75
C TYR A 24 10.00 2.16 8.78
N ARG A 25 9.94 1.86 10.08
CA ARG A 25 9.77 2.92 11.09
C ARG A 25 10.93 3.90 11.13
N PRO A 26 12.20 3.46 11.11
CA PRO A 26 13.31 4.40 10.99
C PRO A 26 13.33 5.18 9.67
N LEU A 27 12.88 4.56 8.56
CA LEU A 27 12.70 5.23 7.27
C LEU A 27 11.70 6.38 7.38
N LEU A 28 10.53 6.13 7.95
CA LEU A 28 9.51 7.16 8.13
C LEU A 28 9.94 8.25 9.11
N ALA A 29 10.65 7.90 10.18
CA ALA A 29 11.24 8.88 11.08
C ALA A 29 12.24 9.79 10.37
N ALA A 30 13.07 9.21 9.48
CA ALA A 30 14.00 9.95 8.65
C ALA A 30 13.28 10.90 7.68
N VAL A 31 12.21 10.46 7.04
CA VAL A 31 11.39 11.29 6.14
C VAL A 31 10.64 12.38 6.90
N ALA A 32 10.12 12.08 8.10
CA ALA A 32 9.39 13.04 8.93
C ALA A 32 10.29 14.13 9.55
N SER A 33 11.58 13.85 9.69
CA SER A 33 12.55 14.80 10.25
C SER A 33 13.25 15.66 9.20
N LEU A 34 12.82 15.67 7.95
CA LEU A 34 13.34 16.53 6.89
C LEU A 34 12.83 17.98 7.04
N PRO A 35 13.52 18.86 7.78
CA PRO A 35 13.46 20.28 7.53
C PRO A 35 14.52 20.62 6.48
N ASP A 36 14.26 21.62 5.65
CA ASP A 36 15.14 22.09 4.61
C ASP A 36 16.61 22.21 5.09
N GLY A 37 17.48 21.36 4.58
CA GLY A 37 18.93 21.60 4.53
C GLY A 37 19.86 20.81 5.45
N SER A 38 19.42 19.95 6.39
CA SER A 38 20.36 19.31 7.34
C SER A 38 20.49 17.77 7.28
N THR A 39 20.07 17.11 6.19
CA THR A 39 19.78 15.67 6.23
C THR A 39 20.28 14.82 5.07
N GLN A 40 21.44 15.14 4.48
CA GLN A 40 22.03 14.27 3.43
C GLN A 40 22.29 12.85 3.96
N LEU A 41 22.86 12.69 5.15
CA LEU A 41 23.15 11.37 5.74
C LEU A 41 21.88 10.54 6.02
N THR A 42 20.81 11.19 6.50
CA THR A 42 19.54 10.52 6.78
C THR A 42 18.84 10.10 5.49
N SER A 43 18.93 10.94 4.45
CA SER A 43 18.36 10.67 3.11
C SER A 43 19.12 9.52 2.43
N GLU A 44 20.44 9.44 2.53
CA GLU A 44 21.24 8.36 1.97
C GLU A 44 20.92 7.00 2.64
N ALA A 45 20.85 6.97 3.96
CA ALA A 45 20.46 5.76 4.68
C ALA A 45 19.03 5.29 4.34
N ALA A 46 18.11 6.24 4.13
CA ALA A 46 16.75 5.93 3.70
C ALA A 46 16.71 5.35 2.27
N ARG A 47 17.50 5.94 1.35
CA ARG A 47 17.63 5.41 -0.03
C ARG A 47 18.22 4.01 -0.04
N ALA A 48 19.31 3.78 0.67
CA ALA A 48 19.96 2.47 0.76
C ALA A 48 19.00 1.39 1.29
N ARG A 49 18.11 1.73 2.23
CA ARG A 49 17.08 0.80 2.72
C ARG A 49 16.03 0.48 1.65
N LEU A 50 15.60 1.47 0.90
CA LEU A 50 14.65 1.25 -0.20
C LEU A 50 15.29 0.39 -1.29
N GLU A 51 16.53 0.67 -1.70
CA GLU A 51 17.28 -0.14 -2.66
C GLU A 51 17.41 -1.61 -2.21
N ALA A 52 17.76 -1.83 -0.93
CA ALA A 52 17.81 -3.16 -0.34
C ALA A 52 16.43 -3.86 -0.31
N GLY A 53 15.34 -3.10 -0.29
CA GLY A 53 13.96 -3.57 -0.38
C GLY A 53 13.44 -3.78 -1.81
N GLY A 54 14.30 -3.64 -2.84
CA GLY A 54 13.94 -3.89 -4.24
C GLY A 54 13.33 -2.69 -4.98
N TRP A 55 13.39 -1.49 -4.40
CA TRP A 55 12.91 -0.26 -5.01
C TRP A 55 13.92 0.22 -6.07
N ARG A 56 13.44 0.55 -7.28
CA ARG A 56 14.28 0.97 -8.40
C ARG A 56 14.50 2.48 -8.44
N ASP A 57 13.54 3.25 -7.92
CA ASP A 57 13.62 4.70 -7.77
C ASP A 57 13.44 5.12 -6.30
N PRO A 58 14.46 4.91 -5.45
CA PRO A 58 14.37 5.26 -4.03
C PRO A 58 14.10 6.74 -3.77
N LYS A 59 14.56 7.62 -4.67
CA LYS A 59 14.29 9.06 -4.56
C LYS A 59 12.80 9.36 -4.79
N GLY A 60 12.25 8.87 -5.90
CA GLY A 60 10.83 9.00 -6.18
C GLY A 60 9.97 8.37 -5.09
N ALA A 61 10.36 7.20 -4.55
CA ALA A 61 9.67 6.59 -3.44
C ALA A 61 9.64 7.48 -2.19
N LEU A 62 10.76 8.12 -1.83
CA LEU A 62 10.80 9.07 -0.71
C LEU A 62 9.88 10.28 -0.94
N ASP A 63 9.83 10.81 -2.16
CA ASP A 63 8.93 11.90 -2.51
C ASP A 63 7.45 11.49 -2.38
N GLN A 64 7.09 10.26 -2.81
CA GLN A 64 5.74 9.71 -2.62
C GLN A 64 5.39 9.52 -1.13
N ILE A 65 6.33 8.99 -0.35
CA ILE A 65 6.18 8.81 1.10
C ILE A 65 5.95 10.16 1.79
N ALA A 66 6.75 11.17 1.45
CA ALA A 66 6.59 12.52 1.96
C ALA A 66 5.22 13.09 1.63
N ALA A 67 4.76 12.97 0.38
CA ALA A 67 3.45 13.43 -0.05
C ALA A 67 2.29 12.76 0.70
N LEU A 68 2.39 11.45 0.99
CA LEU A 68 1.39 10.70 1.75
C LEU A 68 1.34 11.08 3.23
N THR A 69 2.48 11.46 3.81
CA THR A 69 2.63 11.71 5.25
C THR A 69 2.59 13.17 5.64
N ASN A 70 2.66 14.08 4.67
CA ASN A 70 2.66 15.52 4.91
C ASN A 70 1.33 16.03 5.47
N GLY A 71 1.43 17.05 6.34
CA GLY A 71 0.28 17.73 6.90
C GLY A 71 -0.28 17.11 8.18
N VAL A 72 -1.35 17.74 8.69
CA VAL A 72 -2.02 17.39 9.97
C VAL A 72 -3.38 16.74 9.77
N THR A 73 -3.74 16.39 8.53
CA THR A 73 -5.03 15.79 8.23
C THR A 73 -5.18 14.40 8.86
N ARG A 74 -6.40 13.99 9.13
CA ARG A 74 -6.70 12.64 9.62
C ARG A 74 -6.15 11.56 8.68
N ARG A 75 -6.21 11.78 7.37
CA ARG A 75 -5.62 10.91 6.36
C ARG A 75 -4.12 10.74 6.57
N ALA A 76 -3.37 11.84 6.63
CA ALA A 76 -1.92 11.81 6.81
C ALA A 76 -1.52 11.11 8.13
N GLN A 77 -2.29 11.29 9.20
CA GLN A 77 -2.05 10.62 10.47
C GLN A 77 -2.23 9.10 10.36
N ILE A 78 -3.33 8.64 9.75
CA ILE A 78 -3.58 7.21 9.52
C ILE A 78 -2.49 6.63 8.60
N GLN A 79 -2.16 7.31 7.52
CA GLN A 79 -1.13 6.85 6.58
C GLN A 79 0.24 6.75 7.22
N ARG A 80 0.66 7.70 8.07
CA ARG A 80 1.92 7.59 8.83
C ARG A 80 2.01 6.31 9.66
N VAL A 81 0.90 5.91 10.28
CA VAL A 81 0.89 4.70 11.11
C VAL A 81 0.92 3.43 10.26
N LEU A 82 0.21 3.44 9.13
CA LEU A 82 0.07 2.25 8.27
C LEU A 82 1.20 2.09 7.26
N LEU A 83 1.83 3.19 6.86
CA LEU A 83 2.80 3.20 5.76
C LEU A 83 3.94 2.18 5.92
N PRO A 84 4.51 1.92 7.12
CA PRO A 84 5.52 0.89 7.28
C PRO A 84 5.09 -0.49 6.77
N VAL A 85 3.89 -0.91 7.11
CA VAL A 85 3.37 -2.21 6.68
C VAL A 85 2.95 -2.20 5.21
N LEU A 86 2.41 -1.07 4.72
CA LEU A 86 2.04 -0.93 3.31
C LEU A 86 3.27 -0.98 2.40
N LEU A 87 4.37 -0.33 2.77
CA LEU A 87 5.65 -0.38 2.04
C LEU A 87 6.22 -1.80 2.02
N GLN A 88 6.08 -2.55 3.11
CA GLN A 88 6.49 -3.96 3.12
C GLN A 88 5.68 -4.77 2.12
N TRP A 89 4.35 -4.66 2.10
CA TRP A 89 3.53 -5.40 1.15
C TRP A 89 3.80 -4.99 -0.30
N LEU A 90 4.08 -3.71 -0.56
CA LEU A 90 4.50 -3.25 -1.88
C LEU A 90 5.83 -3.86 -2.30
N SER A 91 6.81 -3.95 -1.40
CA SER A 91 8.12 -4.55 -1.70
C SER A 91 8.06 -6.07 -1.92
N GLU A 92 7.01 -6.74 -1.48
CA GLU A 92 6.73 -8.16 -1.80
C GLU A 92 6.17 -8.33 -3.23
N GLY A 93 5.73 -7.24 -3.87
CA GLY A 93 5.17 -7.23 -5.22
C GLY A 93 6.23 -7.03 -6.31
N PRO A 94 5.85 -7.26 -7.59
CA PRO A 94 6.80 -7.19 -8.71
C PRO A 94 7.28 -5.78 -9.07
N ASP A 95 6.49 -4.73 -8.76
CA ASP A 95 6.84 -3.32 -9.04
C ASP A 95 6.40 -2.41 -7.88
N PRO A 96 7.21 -2.32 -6.82
CA PRO A 96 6.89 -1.51 -5.65
C PRO A 96 6.78 0.00 -5.94
N ASP A 97 7.59 0.51 -6.86
CA ASP A 97 7.60 1.93 -7.23
C ASP A 97 6.27 2.32 -7.90
N MET A 98 5.82 1.52 -8.86
CA MET A 98 4.51 1.67 -9.47
C MET A 98 3.38 1.59 -8.46
N GLY A 99 3.45 0.60 -7.57
CA GLY A 99 2.44 0.38 -6.53
C GLY A 99 2.31 1.55 -5.57
N LEU A 100 3.43 2.13 -5.14
CA LEU A 100 3.42 3.29 -4.25
C LEU A 100 2.87 4.55 -4.93
N LEU A 101 3.24 4.79 -6.18
CA LEU A 101 2.71 5.90 -6.96
C LEU A 101 1.19 5.77 -7.14
N ALA A 102 0.71 4.59 -7.52
CA ALA A 102 -0.71 4.30 -7.67
C ALA A 102 -1.47 4.44 -6.34
N PHE A 103 -0.89 3.94 -5.24
CA PHE A 103 -1.45 4.10 -3.89
C PHE A 103 -1.59 5.58 -3.50
N ARG A 104 -0.58 6.41 -3.79
CA ARG A 104 -0.66 7.85 -3.54
C ARG A 104 -1.81 8.49 -4.32
N ARG A 105 -1.90 8.25 -5.62
CA ARG A 105 -2.94 8.81 -6.50
C ARG A 105 -4.33 8.38 -6.05
N LEU A 106 -4.52 7.10 -5.73
CA LEU A 106 -5.77 6.59 -5.20
C LEU A 106 -6.13 7.25 -3.87
N SER A 107 -5.15 7.41 -2.97
CA SER A 107 -5.33 8.08 -1.68
C SER A 107 -5.66 9.57 -1.82
N GLU A 108 -5.17 10.23 -2.87
CA GLU A 108 -5.54 11.60 -3.20
C GLU A 108 -6.97 11.68 -3.74
N ALA A 109 -7.35 10.79 -4.65
CA ALA A 109 -8.68 10.73 -5.25
C ALA A 109 -9.78 10.38 -4.24
N LEU A 110 -9.54 9.40 -3.36
CA LEU A 110 -10.46 9.03 -2.28
C LEU A 110 -10.44 10.00 -1.10
N GLY A 111 -9.42 10.85 -1.04
CA GLY A 111 -9.32 12.01 -0.18
C GLY A 111 -9.66 11.72 1.27
N GLU A 112 -10.84 12.17 1.67
CA GLU A 112 -11.36 12.07 3.03
C GLU A 112 -12.48 11.04 3.16
N SER A 113 -12.63 10.13 2.17
CA SER A 113 -13.67 9.10 2.21
C SER A 113 -13.58 8.25 3.48
N PRO A 114 -14.59 8.30 4.38
CA PRO A 114 -14.49 7.63 5.67
C PRO A 114 -14.41 6.10 5.54
N TRP A 115 -15.01 5.52 4.49
CA TRP A 115 -14.96 4.08 4.23
C TRP A 115 -13.56 3.62 3.83
N TYR A 116 -12.86 4.40 2.99
CA TYR A 116 -11.50 4.08 2.55
C TYR A 116 -10.50 4.08 3.71
N LEU A 117 -10.56 5.11 4.54
CA LEU A 117 -9.70 5.20 5.71
C LEU A 117 -9.99 4.08 6.74
N ARG A 118 -11.26 3.70 6.89
CA ARG A 118 -11.64 2.55 7.73
C ARG A 118 -11.15 1.24 7.12
N MET A 119 -11.32 1.03 5.83
CA MET A 119 -10.83 -0.16 5.12
C MET A 119 -9.32 -0.36 5.34
N LEU A 120 -8.54 0.70 5.13
CA LEU A 120 -7.08 0.64 5.33
C LEU A 120 -6.70 0.34 6.79
N ARG A 121 -7.43 0.91 7.76
CA ARG A 121 -7.13 0.78 9.19
C ARG A 121 -7.61 -0.55 9.77
N ASP A 122 -8.82 -0.97 9.42
CA ASP A 122 -9.57 -2.02 10.12
C ASP A 122 -9.56 -3.36 9.36
N SER A 123 -9.21 -3.38 8.06
CA SER A 123 -9.14 -4.58 7.24
C SER A 123 -7.73 -4.81 6.69
N GLU A 124 -6.89 -5.55 7.46
CA GLU A 124 -5.54 -5.92 7.02
C GLU A 124 -5.57 -6.63 5.66
N LEU A 125 -6.54 -7.55 5.47
CA LEU A 125 -6.65 -8.33 4.24
C LEU A 125 -6.98 -7.45 3.01
N ALA A 126 -7.92 -6.50 3.15
CA ALA A 126 -8.26 -5.59 2.06
C ALA A 126 -7.09 -4.66 1.72
N ALA A 127 -6.38 -4.14 2.72
CA ALA A 127 -5.20 -3.31 2.53
C ALA A 127 -4.06 -4.09 1.84
N GLN A 128 -3.83 -5.34 2.25
CA GLN A 128 -2.83 -6.22 1.63
C GLN A 128 -3.18 -6.53 0.17
N ARG A 129 -4.45 -6.86 -0.12
CA ARG A 129 -4.94 -7.09 -1.48
C ARG A 129 -4.76 -5.84 -2.35
N LEU A 130 -5.06 -4.67 -1.79
CA LEU A 130 -4.85 -3.41 -2.49
C LEU A 130 -3.38 -3.22 -2.87
N MET A 131 -2.45 -3.40 -1.95
CA MET A 131 -1.01 -3.28 -2.24
C MET A 131 -0.56 -4.30 -3.29
N ALA A 132 -1.02 -5.56 -3.20
CA ALA A 132 -0.72 -6.60 -4.17
C ALA A 132 -1.20 -6.24 -5.58
N VAL A 133 -2.43 -5.73 -5.71
CA VAL A 133 -3.00 -5.32 -7.00
C VAL A 133 -2.26 -4.13 -7.57
N LEU A 134 -2.00 -3.08 -6.77
CA LEU A 134 -1.35 -1.86 -7.23
C LEU A 134 0.11 -2.09 -7.65
N SER A 135 0.82 -3.05 -7.03
CA SER A 135 2.20 -3.38 -7.39
C SER A 135 2.31 -4.40 -8.53
N SER A 136 1.23 -5.12 -8.88
CA SER A 136 1.28 -6.19 -9.88
C SER A 136 0.62 -5.85 -11.22
N SER A 137 -0.38 -4.95 -11.24
CA SER A 137 -1.15 -4.67 -12.45
C SER A 137 -1.28 -3.18 -12.74
N ARG A 138 -0.54 -2.72 -13.73
CA ARG A 138 -0.63 -1.34 -14.23
C ARG A 138 -2.03 -1.01 -14.76
N LEU A 139 -2.68 -1.97 -15.42
CA LEU A 139 -4.04 -1.80 -15.93
C LEU A 139 -5.01 -1.57 -14.78
N VAL A 140 -5.00 -2.45 -13.77
CA VAL A 140 -5.93 -2.35 -12.64
C VAL A 140 -5.63 -1.10 -11.81
N ALA A 141 -4.37 -0.74 -11.62
CA ALA A 141 -4.00 0.52 -10.97
C ALA A 141 -4.59 1.73 -11.71
N THR A 142 -4.51 1.77 -13.05
CA THR A 142 -5.09 2.84 -13.87
C THR A 142 -6.63 2.84 -13.80
N LEU A 143 -7.27 1.68 -13.75
CA LEU A 143 -8.73 1.58 -13.59
C LEU A 143 -9.18 2.09 -12.22
N LEU A 144 -8.46 1.76 -11.16
CA LEU A 144 -8.72 2.27 -9.81
C LEU A 144 -8.49 3.78 -9.68
N GLU A 145 -7.59 4.37 -10.48
CA GLU A 145 -7.47 5.83 -10.56
C GLU A 145 -8.71 6.49 -11.17
N ARG A 146 -9.40 5.80 -12.09
CA ARG A 146 -10.62 6.29 -12.76
C ARG A 146 -11.88 6.01 -11.97
N ILE A 147 -11.94 4.88 -11.28
CA ILE A 147 -13.08 4.40 -10.50
C ILE A 147 -12.56 4.00 -9.10
N PRO A 148 -12.19 5.01 -8.27
CA PRO A 148 -11.55 4.75 -6.98
C PRO A 148 -12.43 3.95 -6.02
N GLU A 149 -13.75 4.06 -6.15
CA GLU A 149 -14.73 3.35 -5.34
C GLU A 149 -14.66 1.83 -5.51
N ALA A 150 -14.16 1.35 -6.66
CA ALA A 150 -13.94 -0.09 -6.88
C ALA A 150 -12.94 -0.71 -5.89
N ALA A 151 -12.09 0.08 -5.25
CA ALA A 151 -11.24 -0.40 -4.16
C ALA A 151 -12.04 -1.02 -3.00
N HIS A 152 -13.31 -0.65 -2.83
CA HIS A 152 -14.19 -1.23 -1.82
C HIS A 152 -14.41 -2.74 -2.05
N TRP A 153 -14.37 -3.21 -3.30
CA TRP A 153 -14.56 -4.63 -3.62
C TRP A 153 -13.49 -5.52 -3.01
N LEU A 154 -12.30 -4.99 -2.76
CA LEU A 154 -11.19 -5.74 -2.14
C LEU A 154 -11.47 -6.15 -0.68
N ALA A 155 -12.44 -5.52 -0.04
CA ALA A 155 -12.90 -5.89 1.30
C ALA A 155 -13.96 -7.00 1.30
N ASP A 156 -14.55 -7.28 0.13
CA ASP A 156 -15.63 -8.27 -0.03
C ASP A 156 -15.14 -9.47 -0.86
N GLU A 157 -14.99 -10.62 -0.22
CA GLU A 157 -14.47 -11.84 -0.85
C GLU A 157 -15.38 -12.36 -1.96
N SER A 158 -16.70 -12.18 -1.82
CA SER A 158 -17.68 -12.63 -2.81
C SER A 158 -17.55 -11.87 -4.15
N ARG A 159 -17.05 -10.64 -4.11
CA ARG A 159 -16.81 -9.83 -5.31
C ARG A 159 -15.47 -10.12 -6.00
N LEU A 160 -14.65 -10.97 -5.40
CA LEU A 160 -13.35 -11.39 -5.96
C LEU A 160 -13.42 -12.78 -6.58
N GLU A 161 -14.57 -13.44 -6.51
CA GLU A 161 -14.79 -14.69 -7.23
C GLU A 161 -14.85 -14.42 -8.74
N ALA A 162 -14.21 -15.33 -9.50
CA ALA A 162 -14.21 -15.22 -10.95
C ALA A 162 -15.64 -15.41 -11.48
N LEU A 163 -16.14 -14.40 -12.18
CA LEU A 163 -17.43 -14.49 -12.87
C LEU A 163 -17.30 -15.39 -14.10
N ASP A 164 -18.31 -16.18 -14.38
CA ASP A 164 -18.37 -16.95 -15.62
C ASP A 164 -18.62 -16.03 -16.83
N ALA A 165 -18.32 -16.54 -18.03
CA ALA A 165 -18.42 -15.76 -19.27
C ALA A 165 -19.83 -15.25 -19.56
N GLN A 166 -20.87 -15.98 -19.15
CA GLN A 166 -22.25 -15.58 -19.36
C GLN A 166 -22.64 -14.42 -18.46
N THR A 167 -22.30 -14.50 -17.17
CA THR A 167 -22.52 -13.43 -16.19
C THR A 167 -21.81 -12.15 -16.60
N LEU A 168 -20.54 -12.23 -17.04
CA LEU A 168 -19.79 -11.08 -17.55
C LEU A 168 -20.46 -10.45 -18.79
N ALA A 169 -20.97 -11.28 -19.72
CA ALA A 169 -21.67 -10.80 -20.91
C ALA A 169 -22.99 -10.11 -20.56
N ASP A 170 -23.69 -10.61 -19.56
CA ASP A 170 -25.00 -10.05 -19.13
C ASP A 170 -24.76 -8.72 -18.39
N GLU A 171 -23.75 -8.63 -17.52
CA GLU A 171 -23.36 -7.37 -16.87
C GLU A 171 -22.90 -6.32 -17.89
N ALA A 172 -22.07 -6.71 -18.87
CA ALA A 172 -21.64 -5.79 -19.92
C ALA A 172 -22.81 -5.23 -20.74
N ARG A 173 -23.85 -6.04 -21.03
CA ARG A 173 -25.06 -5.57 -21.71
C ARG A 173 -25.92 -4.66 -20.85
N ALA A 174 -25.91 -4.83 -19.55
CA ALA A 174 -26.67 -3.97 -18.63
C ALA A 174 -26.09 -2.56 -18.47
N ILE A 175 -24.80 -2.36 -18.83
CA ILE A 175 -24.10 -1.07 -18.72
C ILE A 175 -24.27 -0.21 -20.01
N VAL A 176 -24.65 -0.82 -21.13
CA VAL A 176 -24.89 -0.15 -22.42
C VAL A 176 -26.33 0.34 -22.52
#